data_230cc039c8269ad9e5df85e2638b50cb
#
_entry.id   230cc039c8269ad9e5df85e2638b50cb
#
_cell.length_a   1.000
_cell.length_b   1.000
_cell.length_c   1.000
_cell.angle_alpha   90.00
_cell.angle_beta   90.00
_cell.angle_gamma   90.00
#
_symmetry.space_group_name_H-M   'P 1'
#
loop_
_entity.id
_entity.type
_entity.pdbx_description
1 polymer ?
#
loop_
_entity_poly.entity_id
_entity_poly.type
_entity_poly.pdbx_seq_one_letter_code
_entity_poly.pdbx_strand_id
1 'polypeptide(L)'
;VTFIAADNTDLLEEDFNESKYTGARLSALISLSDDWELLLSHTTQELEADGVFFADPNLGDLEIQSYIDDSLQDEFDNTSWTLTGRVAGLDVVYTGAYTERTADQNIGYSDYMFVGQYLPYYICDYSVTYGDNTGTCYAPNMSAPSHSETEVSTHEIRITTDQDKSTRLTAGAFFSETTLQERVGFTYPGSILAQGWAGPGSGPGFASPNYSYGDGYLSSNEPYAPGEIFRNDIERTDEQMGVFGELSYDISDDLSVTLGARYYDIEIDFDGSAAGSFYNFCGSTNPSCVDAQVFGTNIATLYGGDNPTSGIDKATADGTIFKFTASYTPTEDMLLYATVSEGFRAGFLNRPGGYTSKDGLYTVPYQFDTDDMMNY
;
A
#
# COMPACT_ATOMS: atom_id res chain seq x y z
N VAL A 1 -24.26 9.07 -8.48
CA VAL A 1 -24.75 7.74 -8.05
C VAL A 1 -25.88 7.94 -7.06
N THR A 2 -26.94 7.18 -7.17
CA THR A 2 -28.04 7.16 -6.20
C THR A 2 -27.80 6.01 -5.22
N PHE A 3 -27.70 6.34 -3.95
CA PHE A 3 -27.56 5.39 -2.85
C PHE A 3 -28.94 4.91 -2.37
N ILE A 4 -29.08 3.61 -2.15
CA ILE A 4 -30.26 2.96 -1.60
C ILE A 4 -29.84 2.21 -0.34
N ALA A 5 -30.36 2.58 0.81
CA ALA A 5 -30.04 1.88 2.05
C ALA A 5 -30.61 0.44 2.00
N ALA A 6 -29.76 -0.55 2.24
CA ALA A 6 -30.12 -1.97 2.09
C ALA A 6 -31.09 -2.46 3.18
N ASP A 7 -31.08 -1.83 4.35
CA ASP A 7 -31.97 -2.14 5.48
C ASP A 7 -33.24 -1.29 5.50
N ASN A 8 -33.29 -0.22 4.72
CA ASN A 8 -34.46 0.65 4.56
C ASN A 8 -34.50 1.28 3.17
N THR A 9 -35.08 0.62 2.21
CA THR A 9 -35.15 1.05 0.80
C THR A 9 -35.96 2.33 0.56
N ASP A 10 -36.63 2.87 1.58
CA ASP A 10 -37.26 4.18 1.51
C ASP A 10 -36.26 5.33 1.71
N LEU A 11 -35.05 5.02 2.19
CA LEU A 11 -33.94 5.97 2.27
C LEU A 11 -33.16 5.96 0.98
N LEU A 12 -33.32 7.03 0.22
CA LEU A 12 -32.62 7.29 -1.03
C LEU A 12 -31.81 8.58 -0.89
N GLU A 13 -30.58 8.53 -1.37
CA GLU A 13 -29.72 9.71 -1.47
C GLU A 13 -29.23 9.85 -2.91
N GLU A 14 -29.59 10.95 -3.56
CA GLU A 14 -29.12 11.31 -4.89
C GLU A 14 -27.76 11.99 -4.80
N ASP A 15 -26.93 11.84 -5.85
CA ASP A 15 -25.59 12.44 -5.94
C ASP A 15 -24.64 12.05 -4.77
N PHE A 16 -24.84 10.85 -4.24
CA PHE A 16 -24.14 10.29 -3.09
C PHE A 16 -22.59 10.25 -3.23
N ASN A 17 -22.06 10.28 -4.43
CA ASN A 17 -20.63 10.23 -4.71
C ASN A 17 -20.02 11.63 -4.89
N GLU A 18 -20.35 12.55 -4.03
CA GLU A 18 -19.75 13.89 -4.03
C GLU A 18 -18.25 13.80 -3.67
N SER A 19 -17.44 14.62 -4.32
CA SER A 19 -16.04 14.79 -3.96
C SER A 19 -15.65 16.26 -3.97
N LYS A 20 -14.87 16.67 -2.98
CA LYS A 20 -14.42 18.04 -2.82
C LYS A 20 -12.91 18.06 -2.59
N TYR A 21 -12.22 18.88 -3.40
CA TYR A 21 -10.81 19.15 -3.26
C TYR A 21 -10.60 20.56 -2.74
N THR A 22 -9.82 20.70 -1.68
CA THR A 22 -9.34 21.96 -1.15
C THR A 22 -7.82 21.94 -1.09
N GLY A 23 -7.15 22.97 -1.58
CA GLY A 23 -5.70 22.98 -1.56
C GLY A 23 -5.10 24.36 -1.78
N ALA A 24 -3.85 24.48 -1.40
CA ALA A 24 -3.06 25.67 -1.59
C ALA A 24 -1.60 25.30 -1.90
N ARG A 25 -0.94 26.17 -2.66
CA ARG A 25 0.49 26.06 -2.94
C ARG A 25 1.15 27.42 -2.81
N LEU A 26 2.27 27.43 -2.10
CA LEU A 26 3.17 28.59 -2.01
C LEU A 26 4.54 28.18 -2.53
N SER A 27 5.13 29.00 -3.40
CA SER A 27 6.48 28.78 -3.91
C SER A 27 7.28 30.07 -3.84
N ALA A 28 8.58 29.95 -3.52
CA ALA A 28 9.52 31.04 -3.50
C ALA A 28 10.80 30.65 -4.26
N LEU A 29 11.17 31.45 -5.24
CA LEU A 29 12.44 31.34 -5.96
C LEU A 29 13.40 32.40 -5.40
N ILE A 30 14.55 31.95 -4.91
CA ILE A 30 15.53 32.78 -4.23
C ILE A 30 16.86 32.69 -5.00
N SER A 31 17.31 33.79 -5.59
CA SER A 31 18.66 33.86 -6.16
C SER A 31 19.68 34.07 -5.04
N LEU A 32 20.48 33.05 -4.79
CA LEU A 32 21.51 33.05 -3.75
C LEU A 32 22.79 33.75 -4.23
N SER A 33 23.09 33.63 -5.52
CA SER A 33 24.19 34.32 -6.23
C SER A 33 23.88 34.34 -7.74
N ASP A 34 24.81 34.81 -8.55
CA ASP A 34 24.68 34.79 -10.02
C ASP A 34 24.62 33.38 -10.60
N ASP A 35 25.17 32.40 -9.89
CA ASP A 35 25.26 31.00 -10.32
C ASP A 35 24.34 30.04 -9.54
N TRP A 36 23.61 30.50 -8.50
CA TRP A 36 22.87 29.64 -7.61
C TRP A 36 21.46 30.15 -7.34
N GLU A 37 20.50 29.27 -7.52
CA GLU A 37 19.08 29.52 -7.23
C GLU A 37 18.51 28.40 -6.33
N LEU A 38 17.65 28.80 -5.41
CA LEU A 38 16.88 27.90 -4.54
C LEU A 38 15.39 28.12 -4.75
N LEU A 39 14.72 27.07 -5.19
CA LEU A 39 13.26 27.01 -5.21
C LEU A 39 12.76 26.27 -3.97
N LEU A 40 11.90 26.91 -3.21
CA LEU A 40 11.15 26.28 -2.11
C LEU A 40 9.68 26.23 -2.49
N SER A 41 9.01 25.12 -2.22
CA SER A 41 7.58 24.97 -2.42
C SER A 41 6.96 24.24 -1.24
N HIS A 42 5.76 24.69 -0.85
CA HIS A 42 4.91 23.98 0.08
C HIS A 42 3.52 23.86 -0.54
N THR A 43 2.97 22.66 -0.52
CA THR A 43 1.64 22.34 -1.05
C THR A 43 0.86 21.60 0.02
N THR A 44 -0.36 22.02 0.26
CA THR A 44 -1.32 21.31 1.09
C THR A 44 -2.57 20.98 0.27
N GLN A 45 -3.16 19.83 0.49
CA GLN A 45 -4.40 19.41 -0.15
C GLN A 45 -5.21 18.53 0.77
N GLU A 46 -6.50 18.73 0.74
CA GLU A 46 -7.52 17.90 1.37
C GLU A 46 -8.49 17.42 0.30
N LEU A 47 -8.81 16.13 0.31
CA LEU A 47 -9.87 15.49 -0.45
C LEU A 47 -10.89 14.92 0.52
N GLU A 48 -12.11 15.38 0.40
CA GLU A 48 -13.29 14.77 1.02
C GLU A 48 -14.08 14.06 -0.10
N ALA A 49 -14.42 12.79 0.08
CA ALA A 49 -15.25 12.06 -0.86
C ALA A 49 -16.25 11.19 -0.11
N ASP A 50 -17.49 11.25 -0.55
CA ASP A 50 -18.57 10.43 -0.05
C ASP A 50 -18.97 9.41 -1.12
N GLY A 51 -19.43 8.22 -0.67
CA GLY A 51 -19.92 7.17 -1.54
C GLY A 51 -18.87 6.52 -2.40
N VAL A 52 -19.35 5.86 -3.44
CA VAL A 52 -18.55 5.08 -4.37
C VAL A 52 -18.74 5.55 -5.80
N PHE A 53 -17.76 5.25 -6.66
CA PHE A 53 -17.76 5.63 -8.08
C PHE A 53 -18.16 4.46 -9.00
N PHE A 54 -18.94 3.51 -8.52
CA PHE A 54 -19.52 2.42 -9.28
C PHE A 54 -21.01 2.29 -8.99
N ALA A 55 -21.73 1.57 -9.85
CA ALA A 55 -23.15 1.31 -9.73
C ALA A 55 -23.44 -0.15 -10.03
N ASP A 56 -24.55 -0.69 -9.51
CA ASP A 56 -25.03 -2.03 -9.83
C ASP A 56 -26.02 -1.95 -11.02
N PRO A 57 -25.64 -2.47 -12.20
CA PRO A 57 -26.51 -2.40 -13.38
C PRO A 57 -27.82 -3.20 -13.24
N ASN A 58 -27.94 -4.05 -12.22
CA ASN A 58 -29.18 -4.79 -11.96
C ASN A 58 -30.23 -3.96 -11.19
N LEU A 59 -29.82 -2.88 -10.54
CA LEU A 59 -30.74 -1.99 -9.82
C LEU A 59 -31.31 -0.92 -10.75
N GLY A 60 -30.45 -0.27 -11.53
CA GLY A 60 -30.82 0.80 -12.43
C GLY A 60 -29.60 1.59 -12.90
N ASP A 61 -29.85 2.69 -13.64
CA ASP A 61 -28.79 3.57 -14.09
C ASP A 61 -28.24 4.36 -12.90
N LEU A 62 -26.94 4.19 -12.61
CA LEU A 62 -26.23 4.90 -11.56
C LEU A 62 -26.86 4.68 -10.14
N GLU A 63 -27.37 3.50 -9.88
CA GLU A 63 -27.90 3.11 -8.57
C GLU A 63 -26.97 2.11 -7.87
N ILE A 64 -26.86 2.22 -6.55
CA ILE A 64 -26.17 1.26 -5.70
C ILE A 64 -26.98 1.00 -4.44
N GLN A 65 -26.97 -0.24 -3.96
CA GLN A 65 -27.55 -0.60 -2.67
C GLN A 65 -26.44 -1.03 -1.71
N SER A 66 -26.37 -0.38 -0.57
CA SER A 66 -25.36 -0.66 0.47
C SER A 66 -25.95 -0.52 1.86
N TYR A 67 -25.31 -1.16 2.84
CA TYR A 67 -25.58 -0.99 4.26
C TYR A 67 -24.81 0.16 4.90
N ILE A 68 -23.77 0.62 4.24
CA ILE A 68 -22.77 1.53 4.79
C ILE A 68 -22.60 2.72 3.84
N ASP A 69 -22.54 3.90 4.40
CA ASP A 69 -22.12 5.11 3.71
C ASP A 69 -20.60 5.09 3.63
N ASP A 70 -20.08 4.93 2.41
CA ASP A 70 -18.64 4.98 2.18
C ASP A 70 -18.14 6.41 2.27
N SER A 71 -16.96 6.58 2.84
CA SER A 71 -16.33 7.90 2.96
C SER A 71 -14.82 7.82 2.90
N LEU A 72 -14.21 8.90 2.41
CA LEU A 72 -12.77 9.10 2.39
C LEU A 72 -12.46 10.55 2.75
N GLN A 73 -11.57 10.74 3.71
CA GLN A 73 -10.88 11.99 3.96
C GLN A 73 -9.38 11.74 3.78
N ASP A 74 -8.74 12.48 2.89
CA ASP A 74 -7.34 12.31 2.51
C ASP A 74 -6.67 13.67 2.51
N GLU A 75 -5.73 13.87 3.40
CA GLU A 75 -4.98 15.10 3.56
C GLU A 75 -3.50 14.86 3.31
N PHE A 76 -2.84 15.74 2.58
CA PHE A 76 -1.40 15.72 2.49
C PHE A 76 -0.76 17.11 2.51
N ASP A 77 0.43 17.16 3.09
CA ASP A 77 1.35 18.26 3.04
C ASP A 77 2.64 17.84 2.36
N ASN A 78 3.11 18.63 1.40
CA ASN A 78 4.38 18.40 0.73
C ASN A 78 5.24 19.65 0.77
N THR A 79 6.43 19.53 1.36
CA THR A 79 7.46 20.57 1.33
C THR A 79 8.60 20.10 0.45
N SER A 80 8.93 20.85 -0.59
CA SER A 80 10.01 20.52 -1.51
C SER A 80 10.99 21.68 -1.70
N TRP A 81 12.22 21.33 -2.02
CA TRP A 81 13.28 22.28 -2.33
C TRP A 81 14.11 21.80 -3.51
N THR A 82 14.53 22.74 -4.34
CA THR A 82 15.46 22.48 -5.45
C THR A 82 16.52 23.56 -5.45
N LEU A 83 17.77 23.15 -5.23
CA LEU A 83 18.95 23.99 -5.36
C LEU A 83 19.60 23.69 -6.70
N THR A 84 19.67 24.69 -7.55
CA THR A 84 20.32 24.62 -8.88
C THR A 84 21.50 25.54 -8.92
N GLY A 85 22.60 25.07 -9.47
CA GLY A 85 23.77 25.93 -9.61
C GLY A 85 24.85 25.37 -10.54
N ARG A 86 25.94 26.09 -10.65
CA ARG A 86 27.06 25.71 -11.51
C ARG A 86 28.39 25.77 -10.75
N VAL A 87 29.15 24.67 -10.87
CA VAL A 87 30.50 24.55 -10.25
C VAL A 87 31.47 23.97 -11.26
N ALA A 88 32.56 24.67 -11.52
CA ALA A 88 33.63 24.24 -12.41
C ALA A 88 33.17 23.80 -13.82
N GLY A 89 32.11 24.43 -14.34
CA GLY A 89 31.52 24.11 -15.65
C GLY A 89 30.56 22.94 -15.65
N LEU A 90 30.25 22.41 -14.49
CA LEU A 90 29.20 21.39 -14.31
C LEU A 90 27.92 22.03 -13.75
N ASP A 91 26.79 21.70 -14.30
CA ASP A 91 25.51 22.03 -13.70
C ASP A 91 25.21 21.04 -12.58
N VAL A 92 24.78 21.56 -11.44
CA VAL A 92 24.49 20.81 -10.22
C VAL A 92 23.02 21.06 -9.84
N VAL A 93 22.28 20.00 -9.60
CA VAL A 93 20.94 20.06 -9.06
C VAL A 93 20.87 19.18 -7.82
N TYR A 94 20.42 19.76 -6.71
CA TYR A 94 20.01 19.01 -5.54
C TYR A 94 18.54 19.27 -5.29
N THR A 95 17.75 18.23 -5.26
CA THR A 95 16.32 18.30 -4.97
C THR A 95 15.96 17.37 -3.82
N GLY A 96 15.00 17.79 -3.03
CA GLY A 96 14.44 16.96 -1.99
C GLY A 96 12.99 17.34 -1.70
N ALA A 97 12.29 16.42 -1.06
CA ALA A 97 10.92 16.65 -0.62
C ALA A 97 10.65 15.86 0.67
N TYR A 98 9.76 16.40 1.47
CA TYR A 98 9.15 15.74 2.60
C TYR A 98 7.65 15.83 2.45
N THR A 99 6.98 14.68 2.52
CA THR A 99 5.53 14.56 2.39
C THR A 99 4.98 13.83 3.60
N GLU A 100 3.95 14.39 4.19
CA GLU A 100 3.10 13.75 5.20
C GLU A 100 1.70 13.59 4.59
N ARG A 101 1.10 12.43 4.77
CA ARG A 101 -0.26 12.16 4.31
C ARG A 101 -1.00 11.35 5.35
N THR A 102 -2.23 11.76 5.64
CA THR A 102 -3.17 11.04 6.48
C THR A 102 -4.42 10.71 5.66
N ALA A 103 -4.88 9.48 5.72
CA ALA A 103 -6.12 9.09 5.08
C ALA A 103 -7.01 8.30 6.04
N ASP A 104 -8.22 8.83 6.26
CA ASP A 104 -9.30 8.18 6.99
C ASP A 104 -10.35 7.70 6.00
N GLN A 105 -10.68 6.42 6.06
CA GLN A 105 -11.61 5.81 5.13
C GLN A 105 -12.58 4.89 5.87
N ASN A 106 -13.84 4.88 5.45
CA ASN A 106 -14.79 3.86 5.83
C ASN A 106 -15.42 3.26 4.57
N ILE A 107 -15.30 1.95 4.40
CA ILE A 107 -15.80 1.24 3.22
C ILE A 107 -16.80 0.18 3.65
N GLY A 108 -17.93 0.09 2.92
CA GLY A 108 -18.84 -1.02 3.00
C GLY A 108 -18.16 -2.30 2.52
N TYR A 109 -18.12 -3.32 3.38
CA TYR A 109 -17.43 -4.58 3.11
C TYR A 109 -18.41 -5.77 3.17
N SER A 110 -19.70 -5.51 2.96
CA SER A 110 -20.79 -6.47 3.10
C SER A 110 -20.64 -7.66 2.16
N ASP A 111 -20.12 -7.45 0.96
CA ASP A 111 -19.92 -8.49 -0.05
C ASP A 111 -18.94 -9.59 0.40
N TYR A 112 -18.01 -9.26 1.31
CA TYR A 112 -17.11 -10.25 1.91
C TYR A 112 -17.88 -11.34 2.67
N MET A 113 -19.06 -11.03 3.21
CA MET A 113 -19.91 -11.98 3.92
C MET A 113 -20.50 -13.05 3.02
N PHE A 114 -20.40 -12.88 1.70
CA PHE A 114 -20.93 -13.76 0.67
C PHE A 114 -19.85 -14.41 -0.19
N VAL A 115 -18.60 -14.46 0.29
CA VAL A 115 -17.47 -15.00 -0.47
C VAL A 115 -17.64 -16.50 -0.75
N GLY A 116 -17.67 -16.84 -2.04
CA GLY A 116 -17.63 -18.22 -2.53
C GLY A 116 -18.95 -18.96 -2.49
N GLN A 117 -18.87 -20.30 -2.59
CA GLN A 117 -20.03 -21.20 -2.60
C GLN A 117 -20.66 -21.41 -1.21
N TYR A 118 -20.08 -20.85 -0.18
CA TYR A 118 -20.39 -21.07 1.23
C TYR A 118 -21.14 -19.89 1.80
N LEU A 119 -22.23 -19.51 1.18
CA LEU A 119 -23.14 -18.51 1.69
C LEU A 119 -24.02 -19.07 2.80
N PRO A 120 -24.29 -18.29 3.79
CA PRO A 120 -23.73 -17.03 4.31
C PRO A 120 -22.65 -17.31 5.36
N TYR A 121 -21.44 -16.94 5.08
CA TYR A 121 -20.26 -17.43 5.82
C TYR A 121 -20.18 -16.95 7.28
N TYR A 122 -20.59 -15.75 7.61
CA TYR A 122 -20.48 -15.20 8.97
C TYR A 122 -21.78 -14.60 9.51
N ILE A 123 -22.87 -14.62 8.74
CA ILE A 123 -24.06 -13.86 9.08
C ILE A 123 -25.15 -14.67 9.78
N CYS A 124 -25.02 -15.99 9.87
CA CYS A 124 -26.01 -16.84 10.50
C CYS A 124 -25.47 -17.58 11.71
N ASP A 125 -26.33 -17.93 12.66
CA ASP A 125 -26.00 -18.77 13.80
C ASP A 125 -25.36 -20.09 13.33
N TYR A 126 -24.28 -20.51 13.98
CA TYR A 126 -23.57 -21.76 13.71
C TYR A 126 -22.99 -21.91 12.30
N SER A 127 -22.98 -20.86 11.47
CA SER A 127 -22.71 -20.96 10.04
C SER A 127 -21.26 -21.17 9.65
N VAL A 128 -20.31 -20.98 10.54
CA VAL A 128 -18.87 -21.14 10.26
C VAL A 128 -18.46 -22.59 10.05
N THR A 129 -19.30 -23.55 10.37
CA THR A 129 -19.08 -24.95 10.07
C THR A 129 -19.96 -25.40 8.90
N TYR A 130 -19.41 -25.35 7.72
CA TYR A 130 -19.78 -26.13 6.55
C TYR A 130 -21.20 -26.72 6.55
N GLY A 131 -22.23 -25.93 6.29
CA GLY A 131 -23.40 -26.47 5.65
C GLY A 131 -24.70 -26.57 6.45
N ASP A 132 -24.78 -26.15 7.70
CA ASP A 132 -26.06 -26.14 8.42
C ASP A 132 -26.52 -24.70 8.74
N ASN A 133 -27.17 -24.07 7.76
CA ASN A 133 -27.81 -22.77 7.92
C ASN A 133 -29.17 -22.91 8.62
N THR A 134 -29.20 -23.49 9.81
CA THR A 134 -30.46 -23.73 10.54
C THR A 134 -30.75 -22.64 11.58
N GLY A 135 -29.87 -21.69 11.74
CA GLY A 135 -29.98 -20.61 12.72
C GLY A 135 -30.55 -19.30 12.15
N THR A 136 -30.66 -18.31 12.99
CA THR A 136 -31.03 -16.94 12.60
C THR A 136 -29.88 -16.29 11.81
N CYS A 137 -30.21 -15.62 10.71
CA CYS A 137 -29.26 -14.83 9.94
C CYS A 137 -29.47 -13.34 10.23
N TYR A 138 -28.39 -12.60 10.23
CA TYR A 138 -28.35 -11.17 10.54
C TYR A 138 -27.97 -10.36 9.29
N ALA A 139 -28.21 -9.06 9.31
CA ALA A 139 -27.85 -8.19 8.19
C ALA A 139 -26.32 -8.21 7.95
N PRO A 140 -25.85 -8.32 6.70
CA PRO A 140 -24.41 -8.35 6.37
C PRO A 140 -23.81 -6.94 6.34
N ASN A 141 -24.06 -6.14 7.35
CA ASN A 141 -23.67 -4.74 7.46
C ASN A 141 -22.22 -4.58 7.96
N MET A 142 -21.28 -5.21 7.27
CA MET A 142 -19.86 -5.13 7.56
C MET A 142 -19.24 -3.88 6.95
N SER A 143 -18.38 -3.22 7.71
CA SER A 143 -17.55 -2.10 7.26
C SER A 143 -16.07 -2.33 7.57
N ALA A 144 -15.22 -1.61 6.86
CA ALA A 144 -13.77 -1.61 7.05
C ALA A 144 -13.27 -0.17 7.27
N PRO A 145 -13.48 0.41 8.48
CA PRO A 145 -12.84 1.66 8.82
C PRO A 145 -11.32 1.49 8.83
N SER A 146 -10.63 2.41 8.18
CA SER A 146 -9.18 2.44 8.11
C SER A 146 -8.63 3.82 8.37
N HIS A 147 -7.46 3.86 9.00
CA HIS A 147 -6.64 5.05 9.18
C HIS A 147 -5.23 4.72 8.71
N SER A 148 -4.66 5.58 7.88
CA SER A 148 -3.28 5.43 7.44
C SER A 148 -2.53 6.75 7.53
N GLU A 149 -1.29 6.66 7.98
CA GLU A 149 -0.32 7.76 7.99
C GLU A 149 0.86 7.36 7.11
N THR A 150 1.28 8.25 6.23
CA THR A 150 2.42 8.03 5.35
C THR A 150 3.38 9.20 5.42
N GLU A 151 4.63 8.93 5.73
CA GLU A 151 5.72 9.91 5.65
C GLU A 151 6.68 9.50 4.54
N VAL A 152 7.06 10.45 3.69
CA VAL A 152 8.00 10.21 2.60
C VAL A 152 9.08 11.28 2.60
N SER A 153 10.33 10.85 2.68
CA SER A 153 11.50 11.71 2.51
C SER A 153 12.26 11.30 1.24
N THR A 154 12.56 12.24 0.37
CA THR A 154 13.32 11.98 -0.86
C THR A 154 14.44 12.98 -1.06
N HIS A 155 15.58 12.51 -1.56
CA HIS A 155 16.74 13.33 -1.88
C HIS A 155 17.38 12.85 -3.17
N GLU A 156 17.71 13.76 -4.05
CA GLU A 156 18.49 13.48 -5.25
C GLU A 156 19.52 14.57 -5.50
N ILE A 157 20.73 14.17 -5.80
CA ILE A 157 21.76 15.07 -6.32
C ILE A 157 22.18 14.63 -7.72
N ARG A 158 22.21 15.56 -8.66
CA ARG A 158 22.67 15.36 -10.03
C ARG A 158 23.77 16.33 -10.40
N ILE A 159 24.72 15.84 -11.19
CA ILE A 159 25.70 16.65 -11.91
C ILE A 159 25.56 16.38 -13.40
N THR A 160 25.64 17.44 -14.20
CA THR A 160 25.48 17.36 -15.64
C THR A 160 26.59 18.17 -16.31
N THR A 161 27.23 17.60 -17.31
CA THR A 161 28.21 18.31 -18.14
C THR A 161 27.50 19.25 -19.13
N ASP A 162 28.27 20.11 -19.77
CA ASP A 162 27.77 20.98 -20.82
C ASP A 162 27.05 20.18 -21.92
N GLN A 163 25.77 20.45 -22.11
CA GLN A 163 24.88 19.74 -23.02
C GLN A 163 25.02 20.13 -24.51
N ASP A 164 25.78 21.20 -24.78
CA ASP A 164 26.11 21.63 -26.16
C ASP A 164 27.30 20.85 -26.74
N LYS A 165 27.89 19.95 -25.97
CA LYS A 165 29.02 19.10 -26.41
C LYS A 165 28.51 17.80 -27.01
N SER A 166 29.31 17.23 -27.94
CA SER A 166 29.05 15.93 -28.51
C SER A 166 29.12 14.78 -27.51
N THR A 167 29.79 14.98 -26.37
CA THR A 167 29.83 14.04 -25.26
C THR A 167 29.20 14.69 -24.04
N ARG A 168 28.12 14.10 -23.55
CA ARG A 168 27.31 14.60 -22.44
C ARG A 168 27.17 13.52 -21.37
N LEU A 169 27.42 13.90 -20.14
CA LEU A 169 27.26 13.00 -18.99
C LEU A 169 26.28 13.63 -17.99
N THR A 170 25.34 12.81 -17.53
CA THR A 170 24.56 13.07 -16.32
C THR A 170 24.84 11.96 -15.34
N ALA A 171 25.16 12.28 -14.09
CA ALA A 171 25.35 11.30 -13.03
C ALA A 171 24.73 11.82 -11.74
N GLY A 172 24.28 10.92 -10.88
CA GLY A 172 23.64 11.30 -9.64
C GLY A 172 23.48 10.17 -8.64
N ALA A 173 22.98 10.56 -7.48
CA ALA A 173 22.59 9.65 -6.41
C ALA A 173 21.20 10.03 -5.90
N PHE A 174 20.44 9.02 -5.53
CA PHE A 174 19.08 9.12 -5.02
C PHE A 174 18.97 8.38 -3.69
N PHE A 175 18.18 8.94 -2.78
CA PHE A 175 17.77 8.30 -1.54
C PHE A 175 16.29 8.60 -1.31
N SER A 176 15.55 7.59 -0.84
CA SER A 176 14.16 7.75 -0.40
C SER A 176 13.89 6.83 0.78
N GLU A 177 13.12 7.35 1.73
CA GLU A 177 12.54 6.59 2.83
C GLU A 177 11.04 6.86 2.87
N THR A 178 10.26 5.80 2.98
CA THR A 178 8.80 5.87 3.14
C THR A 178 8.42 5.05 4.35
N THR A 179 7.72 5.67 5.30
CA THR A 179 7.06 4.97 6.41
C THR A 179 5.57 5.03 6.22
N LEU A 180 4.93 3.88 6.20
CA LEU A 180 3.48 3.72 6.16
C LEU A 180 3.03 3.05 7.46
N GLN A 181 2.16 3.71 8.20
CA GLN A 181 1.39 3.12 9.29
C GLN A 181 -0.04 2.93 8.82
N GLU A 182 -0.60 1.75 8.99
CA GLU A 182 -1.96 1.43 8.58
C GLU A 182 -2.69 0.67 9.69
N ARG A 183 -3.87 1.14 10.04
CA ARG A 183 -4.80 0.46 10.92
C ARG A 183 -6.15 0.29 10.24
N VAL A 184 -6.56 -0.96 10.05
CA VAL A 184 -7.86 -1.32 9.47
C VAL A 184 -8.60 -2.24 10.43
N GLY A 185 -9.78 -1.85 10.87
CA GLY A 185 -10.63 -2.66 11.73
C GLY A 185 -11.89 -3.12 10.98
N PHE A 186 -11.98 -4.41 10.62
CA PHE A 186 -13.18 -4.96 9.98
C PHE A 186 -14.26 -5.16 11.03
N THR A 187 -15.33 -4.39 10.93
CA THR A 187 -16.41 -4.36 11.93
C THR A 187 -17.68 -4.94 11.37
N TYR A 188 -18.19 -5.98 12.03
CA TYR A 188 -19.49 -6.60 11.71
C TYR A 188 -20.38 -6.59 12.95
N PRO A 189 -21.37 -5.66 13.06
CA PRO A 189 -22.26 -5.57 14.22
C PRO A 189 -23.04 -6.85 14.52
N GLY A 190 -23.41 -7.62 13.48
CA GLY A 190 -24.10 -8.91 13.63
C GLY A 190 -23.29 -9.99 14.36
N SER A 191 -21.94 -9.83 14.42
CA SER A 191 -21.07 -10.82 15.08
C SER A 191 -21.34 -10.98 16.58
N ILE A 192 -21.77 -9.91 17.25
CA ILE A 192 -22.11 -9.95 18.67
C ILE A 192 -23.47 -10.61 18.96
N LEU A 193 -24.30 -10.77 17.94
CA LEU A 193 -25.63 -11.38 18.03
C LEU A 193 -25.60 -12.87 17.65
N ALA A 194 -24.71 -13.24 16.72
CA ALA A 194 -24.62 -14.60 16.22
C ALA A 194 -24.33 -15.61 17.33
N GLN A 195 -25.09 -16.71 17.31
CA GLN A 195 -24.95 -17.76 18.29
C GLN A 195 -23.99 -18.85 17.82
N GLY A 196 -23.09 -19.25 18.70
CA GLY A 196 -22.25 -20.41 18.53
C GLY A 196 -22.46 -21.43 19.64
N TRP A 197 -21.54 -22.37 19.74
CA TRP A 197 -21.60 -23.48 20.70
C TRP A 197 -21.60 -23.05 22.16
N ALA A 198 -21.10 -21.86 22.45
CA ALA A 198 -21.00 -21.31 23.79
C ALA A 198 -21.96 -20.13 24.07
N GLY A 199 -22.88 -19.82 23.15
CA GLY A 199 -23.89 -18.78 23.33
C GLY A 199 -23.71 -17.56 22.40
N PRO A 200 -24.49 -16.50 22.58
CA PRO A 200 -24.40 -15.30 21.77
C PRO A 200 -22.99 -14.66 21.82
N GLY A 201 -22.49 -14.27 20.65
CA GLY A 201 -21.15 -13.70 20.52
C GLY A 201 -19.99 -14.68 20.70
N SER A 202 -20.28 -15.97 20.78
CA SER A 202 -19.31 -17.05 20.93
C SER A 202 -19.44 -18.11 19.85
N GLY A 203 -20.04 -17.76 18.70
CA GLY A 203 -20.13 -18.64 17.54
C GLY A 203 -18.76 -19.11 17.09
N PRO A 204 -18.66 -20.27 16.43
CA PRO A 204 -17.43 -20.64 15.78
C PRO A 204 -17.07 -19.52 14.80
N GLY A 205 -16.00 -18.81 15.07
CA GLY A 205 -15.56 -17.69 14.27
C GLY A 205 -15.74 -16.32 14.90
N PHE A 206 -16.34 -16.20 16.08
CA PHE A 206 -16.46 -14.92 16.76
C PHE A 206 -15.82 -14.98 18.13
N ALA A 207 -14.91 -14.08 18.43
CA ALA A 207 -14.35 -13.96 19.77
C ALA A 207 -15.40 -13.42 20.73
N SER A 208 -15.32 -13.88 21.97
CA SER A 208 -15.99 -13.19 23.07
C SER A 208 -15.56 -11.73 23.07
N PRO A 209 -16.48 -10.76 23.30
CA PRO A 209 -16.13 -9.35 23.41
C PRO A 209 -15.13 -9.03 24.53
N ASN A 210 -14.80 -10.00 25.36
CA ASN A 210 -13.80 -9.90 26.42
C ASN A 210 -12.45 -10.53 26.04
N TYR A 211 -12.26 -10.97 24.82
CA TYR A 211 -11.02 -11.56 24.40
C TYR A 211 -10.03 -10.43 24.06
N SER A 212 -9.06 -10.20 24.92
CA SER A 212 -7.93 -9.35 24.61
C SER A 212 -6.85 -10.19 23.96
N TYR A 213 -6.48 -9.84 22.77
CA TYR A 213 -5.24 -10.31 22.19
C TYR A 213 -4.13 -9.41 22.70
N GLY A 214 -2.94 -9.97 22.93
CA GLY A 214 -1.79 -9.24 23.43
C GLY A 214 -1.47 -7.94 22.68
N ASP A 215 -0.31 -7.39 22.89
CA ASP A 215 0.10 -6.10 22.34
C ASP A 215 0.04 -6.10 20.81
N GLY A 216 -0.83 -5.29 20.22
CA GLY A 216 -0.71 -4.88 18.82
C GLY A 216 0.56 -4.06 18.66
N TYR A 217 1.20 -4.11 17.51
CA TYR A 217 2.47 -3.39 17.33
C TYR A 217 2.29 -1.87 17.47
N LEU A 218 1.25 -1.31 16.87
CA LEU A 218 0.95 0.12 16.91
C LEU A 218 -0.15 0.46 17.91
N SER A 219 -1.06 -0.46 18.18
CA SER A 219 -2.11 -0.27 19.17
C SER A 219 -1.68 -0.84 20.53
N SER A 220 -1.98 -0.09 21.58
CA SER A 220 -1.94 -0.63 22.94
C SER A 220 -2.78 -1.91 23.02
N ASN A 221 -2.50 -2.77 23.98
CA ASN A 221 -3.21 -4.01 24.39
C ASN A 221 -4.73 -3.88 24.51
N GLU A 222 -5.37 -3.25 23.55
CA GLU A 222 -6.80 -3.02 23.59
C GLU A 222 -7.55 -4.26 23.09
N PRO A 223 -8.58 -4.70 23.82
CA PRO A 223 -9.45 -5.75 23.33
C PRO A 223 -10.12 -5.30 22.01
N TYR A 224 -10.50 -6.28 21.18
CA TYR A 224 -11.31 -5.96 20.02
C TYR A 224 -12.58 -5.22 20.44
N ALA A 225 -12.94 -4.16 19.71
CA ALA A 225 -14.19 -3.49 19.90
C ALA A 225 -15.36 -4.47 19.63
N PRO A 226 -16.52 -4.29 20.28
CA PRO A 226 -17.69 -5.11 19.99
C PRO A 226 -18.02 -5.05 18.49
N GLY A 227 -18.04 -6.20 17.84
CA GLY A 227 -18.29 -6.31 16.39
C GLY A 227 -17.02 -6.27 15.53
N GLU A 228 -15.87 -5.92 16.06
CA GLU A 228 -14.61 -6.01 15.32
C GLU A 228 -14.17 -7.46 15.18
N ILE A 229 -14.11 -7.94 13.94
CA ILE A 229 -13.85 -9.35 13.63
C ILE A 229 -12.45 -9.60 13.10
N PHE A 230 -11.81 -8.56 12.59
CA PHE A 230 -10.43 -8.64 12.10
C PHE A 230 -9.77 -7.27 12.22
N ARG A 231 -8.48 -7.25 12.49
CA ARG A 231 -7.68 -6.02 12.57
C ARG A 231 -6.34 -6.22 11.85
N ASN A 232 -5.99 -5.26 11.00
CA ASN A 232 -4.61 -4.99 10.60
C ASN A 232 -4.09 -3.80 11.41
N ASP A 233 -2.86 -3.91 11.91
CA ASP A 233 -2.15 -2.86 12.62
C ASP A 233 -0.67 -3.01 12.25
N ILE A 234 -0.25 -2.32 11.20
CA ILE A 234 1.02 -2.56 10.52
C ILE A 234 1.82 -1.27 10.36
N GLU A 235 3.14 -1.42 10.39
CA GLU A 235 4.10 -0.43 9.95
C GLU A 235 5.00 -1.03 8.88
N ARG A 236 5.23 -0.28 7.82
CA ARG A 236 6.14 -0.64 6.74
C ARG A 236 7.09 0.51 6.49
N THR A 237 8.39 0.21 6.48
CA THR A 237 9.42 1.18 6.10
C THR A 237 10.12 0.69 4.84
N ASP A 238 10.09 1.50 3.79
CA ASP A 238 10.75 1.24 2.52
C ASP A 238 11.92 2.21 2.38
N GLU A 239 13.15 1.71 2.42
CA GLU A 239 14.36 2.48 2.13
C GLU A 239 14.87 2.15 0.73
N GLN A 240 15.23 3.16 -0.03
CA GLN A 240 15.82 2.99 -1.34
C GLN A 240 17.01 3.92 -1.53
N MET A 241 18.13 3.35 -1.96
CA MET A 241 19.30 4.08 -2.43
C MET A 241 19.58 3.75 -3.89
N GLY A 242 20.03 4.72 -4.67
CA GLY A 242 20.44 4.52 -6.05
C GLY A 242 21.58 5.43 -6.47
N VAL A 243 22.49 4.90 -7.28
CA VAL A 243 23.51 5.68 -7.98
C VAL A 243 23.35 5.42 -9.46
N PHE A 244 23.33 6.47 -10.26
CA PHE A 244 23.07 6.36 -11.68
C PHE A 244 23.99 7.25 -12.52
N GLY A 245 24.14 6.87 -13.77
CA GLY A 245 24.84 7.65 -14.77
C GLY A 245 24.30 7.36 -16.17
N GLU A 246 24.28 8.40 -17.00
CA GLU A 246 23.89 8.35 -18.40
C GLU A 246 24.92 9.11 -19.24
N LEU A 247 25.52 8.46 -20.22
CA LEU A 247 26.47 9.00 -21.16
C LEU A 247 25.84 9.05 -22.55
N SER A 248 25.71 10.24 -23.11
CA SER A 248 25.28 10.47 -24.49
C SER A 248 26.45 10.87 -25.36
N TYR A 249 26.49 10.36 -26.57
CA TYR A 249 27.53 10.65 -27.54
C TYR A 249 26.95 10.85 -28.94
N ASP A 250 27.25 12.00 -29.57
CA ASP A 250 26.87 12.26 -30.95
C ASP A 250 27.91 11.65 -31.91
N ILE A 251 27.48 10.59 -32.59
CA ILE A 251 28.30 9.91 -33.62
C ILE A 251 28.43 10.79 -34.86
N SER A 252 27.36 11.51 -35.18
CA SER A 252 27.31 12.54 -36.23
C SER A 252 26.28 13.61 -35.83
N ASP A 253 26.13 14.64 -36.66
CA ASP A 253 25.14 15.71 -36.44
C ASP A 253 23.71 15.16 -36.36
N ASP A 254 23.44 14.00 -37.01
CA ASP A 254 22.12 13.40 -37.12
C ASP A 254 21.93 12.15 -36.24
N LEU A 255 23.00 11.57 -35.70
CA LEU A 255 22.97 10.31 -34.94
C LEU A 255 23.60 10.43 -33.59
N SER A 256 22.86 10.15 -32.54
CA SER A 256 23.32 10.06 -31.17
C SER A 256 23.03 8.71 -30.53
N VAL A 257 23.85 8.31 -29.59
CA VAL A 257 23.64 7.12 -28.75
C VAL A 257 23.75 7.50 -27.29
N THR A 258 22.96 6.84 -26.45
CA THR A 258 22.96 7.03 -25.01
C THR A 258 23.07 5.70 -24.31
N LEU A 259 23.99 5.62 -23.34
CA LEU A 259 24.17 4.48 -22.44
C LEU A 259 23.86 4.94 -21.02
N GLY A 260 22.96 4.25 -20.35
CA GLY A 260 22.61 4.49 -18.95
C GLY A 260 22.85 3.24 -18.10
N ALA A 261 23.22 3.46 -16.84
CA ALA A 261 23.27 2.45 -15.81
C ALA A 261 22.78 3.01 -14.48
N ARG A 262 22.08 2.19 -13.70
CA ARG A 262 21.67 2.50 -12.34
C ARG A 262 21.92 1.29 -11.45
N TYR A 263 22.69 1.48 -10.39
CA TYR A 263 22.71 0.58 -9.24
C TYR A 263 21.62 1.00 -8.27
N TYR A 264 20.92 0.03 -7.71
CA TYR A 264 19.92 0.23 -6.67
C TYR A 264 20.17 -0.72 -5.50
N ASP A 265 19.77 -0.28 -4.32
CA ASP A 265 19.72 -1.04 -3.08
C ASP A 265 18.42 -0.67 -2.38
N ILE A 266 17.60 -1.66 -2.05
CA ILE A 266 16.26 -1.49 -1.47
C ILE A 266 16.14 -2.41 -0.27
N GLU A 267 15.67 -1.85 0.84
CA GLU A 267 15.28 -2.59 2.03
C GLU A 267 13.82 -2.27 2.37
N ILE A 268 13.03 -3.28 2.65
CA ILE A 268 11.65 -3.15 3.08
C ILE A 268 11.53 -3.85 4.43
N ASP A 269 11.31 -3.08 5.48
CA ASP A 269 10.99 -3.55 6.82
C ASP A 269 9.48 -3.59 7.00
N PHE A 270 8.97 -4.61 7.66
CA PHE A 270 7.55 -4.81 7.80
C PHE A 270 7.23 -5.37 9.17
N ASP A 271 6.65 -4.53 10.00
CA ASP A 271 6.27 -4.83 11.38
C ASP A 271 4.75 -4.77 11.58
N GLY A 272 4.29 -5.33 12.68
CA GLY A 272 2.91 -5.25 13.11
C GLY A 272 2.17 -6.56 13.13
N SER A 273 0.86 -6.47 13.16
CA SER A 273 -0.02 -7.62 13.34
C SER A 273 -1.21 -7.60 12.37
N ALA A 274 -1.66 -8.79 12.01
CA ALA A 274 -2.94 -9.01 11.37
C ALA A 274 -3.63 -10.16 12.08
N ALA A 275 -4.81 -9.92 12.65
CA ALA A 275 -5.44 -10.90 13.51
C ALA A 275 -6.97 -10.83 13.41
N GLY A 276 -7.62 -12.01 13.37
CA GLY A 276 -9.06 -12.16 13.47
C GLY A 276 -9.51 -12.41 14.91
N SER A 277 -10.70 -11.97 15.23
CA SER A 277 -11.38 -12.30 16.48
C SER A 277 -12.01 -13.70 16.44
N PHE A 278 -11.74 -14.47 15.41
CA PHE A 278 -12.32 -15.79 15.22
C PHE A 278 -11.85 -16.76 16.30
N TYR A 279 -12.80 -17.53 16.80
CA TYR A 279 -12.51 -18.54 17.81
C TYR A 279 -11.59 -19.61 17.24
N ASN A 280 -10.45 -19.78 17.87
CA ASN A 280 -9.51 -20.83 17.51
C ASN A 280 -9.95 -22.16 18.12
N PHE A 281 -10.40 -23.09 17.30
CA PHE A 281 -10.83 -24.43 17.71
C PHE A 281 -9.74 -25.27 18.37
N CYS A 282 -8.48 -24.89 18.25
CA CYS A 282 -7.38 -25.71 18.67
C CYS A 282 -6.95 -25.47 20.12
N GLY A 283 -7.52 -24.47 20.77
CA GLY A 283 -7.12 -24.08 22.12
C GLY A 283 -5.72 -23.44 22.16
N SER A 284 -5.47 -22.66 23.14
CA SER A 284 -4.28 -21.82 23.32
C SER A 284 -2.92 -22.53 23.40
N THR A 285 -2.88 -23.85 23.28
CA THR A 285 -1.66 -24.66 23.47
C THR A 285 -1.20 -25.40 22.22
N ASN A 286 -1.91 -25.29 21.11
CA ASN A 286 -1.52 -25.95 19.87
C ASN A 286 -0.84 -24.96 18.91
N PRO A 287 0.48 -25.02 18.73
CA PRO A 287 1.22 -24.11 17.86
C PRO A 287 0.87 -24.23 16.37
N SER A 288 0.15 -25.28 15.96
CA SER A 288 -0.36 -25.40 14.60
C SER A 288 -1.71 -24.72 14.37
N CYS A 289 -2.29 -24.13 15.39
CA CYS A 289 -3.48 -23.32 15.32
C CYS A 289 -3.08 -21.84 15.39
N VAL A 290 -2.61 -21.34 14.32
CA VAL A 290 -1.89 -20.07 14.25
C VAL A 290 -2.80 -18.88 14.01
N ASP A 291 -4.12 -19.09 14.03
CA ASP A 291 -4.99 -17.95 13.87
C ASP A 291 -4.87 -17.02 15.06
N ALA A 292 -4.37 -15.86 14.80
CA ALA A 292 -4.67 -14.67 15.54
C ALA A 292 -3.97 -14.45 16.87
N GLN A 293 -2.78 -14.90 17.10
CA GLN A 293 -2.21 -14.71 18.44
C GLN A 293 -0.80 -14.13 18.49
N VAL A 294 -0.38 -13.44 17.48
CA VAL A 294 0.92 -12.82 17.59
C VAL A 294 0.82 -11.34 17.38
N PHE A 295 0.87 -10.68 18.49
CA PHE A 295 0.87 -9.25 18.63
C PHE A 295 2.30 -8.82 18.95
N GLY A 296 2.72 -7.71 18.41
CA GLY A 296 4.05 -7.17 18.61
C GLY A 296 5.17 -8.00 17.98
N THR A 297 4.84 -8.82 16.98
CA THR A 297 5.82 -9.60 16.22
C THR A 297 5.56 -9.35 14.74
N ASN A 298 6.62 -9.24 13.96
CA ASN A 298 6.54 -9.12 12.51
C ASN A 298 5.64 -10.21 11.91
N ILE A 299 4.66 -9.82 11.10
CA ILE A 299 3.68 -10.72 10.49
C ILE A 299 4.37 -11.78 9.62
N ALA A 300 5.47 -11.43 8.94
CA ALA A 300 6.23 -12.39 8.13
C ALA A 300 6.87 -13.49 8.96
N THR A 301 7.27 -13.20 10.20
CA THR A 301 7.89 -14.18 11.10
C THR A 301 6.88 -15.05 11.81
N LEU A 302 5.65 -14.61 11.91
CA LEU A 302 4.56 -15.27 12.61
C LEU A 302 4.25 -16.67 12.08
N TYR A 303 4.27 -16.79 10.80
CA TYR A 303 3.96 -18.02 10.09
C TYR A 303 5.23 -18.78 9.66
N GLY A 304 6.37 -18.31 10.12
CA GLY A 304 7.71 -18.79 9.76
C GLY A 304 8.21 -19.96 10.56
N GLY A 305 7.60 -21.13 10.48
CA GLY A 305 8.11 -22.36 11.02
C GLY A 305 8.03 -22.50 12.55
N ASP A 306 8.80 -23.43 13.12
CA ASP A 306 8.75 -23.81 14.54
C ASP A 306 9.28 -22.74 15.51
N ASN A 307 9.81 -21.64 15.00
CA ASN A 307 10.33 -20.55 15.81
C ASN A 307 9.99 -19.18 15.20
N PRO A 308 8.86 -18.59 15.61
CA PRO A 308 8.41 -17.29 15.07
C PRO A 308 9.38 -16.14 15.32
N THR A 309 10.35 -16.28 16.22
CA THR A 309 11.35 -15.24 16.50
C THR A 309 12.61 -15.34 15.63
N SER A 310 12.69 -16.32 14.76
CA SER A 310 13.84 -16.57 13.87
C SER A 310 13.57 -16.25 12.40
N GLY A 311 12.39 -15.73 12.08
CA GLY A 311 12.03 -15.39 10.71
C GLY A 311 12.74 -14.13 10.18
N ILE A 312 12.69 -13.96 8.87
CA ILE A 312 13.18 -12.76 8.20
C ILE A 312 12.10 -11.69 8.31
N ASP A 313 12.47 -10.54 8.83
CA ASP A 313 11.60 -9.38 9.03
C ASP A 313 11.80 -8.32 7.94
N LYS A 314 12.81 -8.48 7.10
CA LYS A 314 13.14 -7.55 6.02
C LYS A 314 13.22 -8.26 4.69
N ALA A 315 12.72 -7.58 3.64
CA ALA A 315 12.98 -7.95 2.26
C ALA A 315 14.04 -7.00 1.69
N THR A 316 15.03 -7.55 1.01
CA THR A 316 16.10 -6.76 0.38
C THR A 316 16.23 -7.09 -1.09
N ALA A 317 16.54 -6.09 -1.89
CA ALA A 317 16.84 -6.25 -3.30
C ALA A 317 17.92 -5.27 -3.72
N ASP A 318 18.98 -5.76 -4.36
CA ASP A 318 20.02 -4.93 -4.96
C ASP A 318 20.35 -5.40 -6.38
N GLY A 319 20.82 -4.49 -7.20
CA GLY A 319 21.17 -4.82 -8.56
C GLY A 319 21.61 -3.63 -9.40
N THR A 320 21.91 -3.94 -10.66
CA THR A 320 22.24 -2.92 -11.66
C THR A 320 21.40 -3.14 -12.90
N ILE A 321 20.73 -2.09 -13.36
CA ILE A 321 19.95 -2.10 -14.60
C ILE A 321 20.59 -1.17 -15.63
N PHE A 322 20.40 -1.50 -16.91
CA PHE A 322 21.00 -0.80 -18.03
C PHE A 322 19.95 -0.26 -19.00
N LYS A 323 20.33 0.81 -19.70
CA LYS A 323 19.55 1.43 -20.77
C LYS A 323 20.46 1.71 -21.95
N PHE A 324 19.99 1.45 -23.17
CA PHE A 324 20.59 1.87 -24.41
C PHE A 324 19.53 2.58 -25.26
N THR A 325 19.86 3.74 -25.79
CA THR A 325 19.03 4.47 -26.76
C THR A 325 19.88 4.89 -27.94
N ALA A 326 19.35 4.72 -29.16
CA ALA A 326 19.87 5.31 -30.37
C ALA A 326 18.82 6.28 -30.94
N SER A 327 19.22 7.50 -31.29
CA SER A 327 18.35 8.54 -31.85
C SER A 327 18.95 9.01 -33.17
N TYR A 328 18.12 9.03 -34.22
CA TYR A 328 18.52 9.46 -35.56
C TYR A 328 17.54 10.53 -36.08
N THR A 329 18.09 11.69 -36.45
CA THR A 329 17.38 12.87 -36.92
C THR A 329 17.73 13.17 -38.37
N PRO A 330 17.22 12.41 -39.35
CA PRO A 330 17.60 12.53 -40.76
C PRO A 330 17.22 13.87 -41.37
N THR A 331 16.26 14.56 -40.81
CA THR A 331 15.83 15.92 -41.20
C THR A 331 15.38 16.68 -39.96
N GLU A 332 15.29 18.02 -40.05
CA GLU A 332 14.83 18.87 -38.93
C GLU A 332 13.41 18.51 -38.43
N ASP A 333 12.60 17.87 -39.27
CA ASP A 333 11.21 17.52 -38.97
C ASP A 333 11.02 16.03 -38.59
N MET A 334 12.09 15.22 -38.60
CA MET A 334 11.98 13.77 -38.39
C MET A 334 12.96 13.26 -37.35
N LEU A 335 12.43 12.64 -36.28
CA LEU A 335 13.19 11.89 -35.28
C LEU A 335 12.78 10.42 -35.28
N LEU A 336 13.75 9.54 -35.42
CA LEU A 336 13.63 8.10 -35.21
C LEU A 336 14.42 7.72 -33.97
N TYR A 337 13.85 6.92 -33.07
CA TYR A 337 14.61 6.40 -31.94
C TYR A 337 14.25 4.97 -31.63
N ALA A 338 15.18 4.27 -31.00
CA ALA A 338 14.99 2.95 -30.44
C ALA A 338 15.64 2.87 -29.06
N THR A 339 14.92 2.31 -28.11
CA THR A 339 15.40 2.14 -26.73
C THR A 339 15.26 0.69 -26.31
N VAL A 340 16.30 0.16 -25.65
CA VAL A 340 16.25 -1.10 -24.90
C VAL A 340 16.62 -0.76 -23.46
N SER A 341 15.79 -1.11 -22.51
CA SER A 341 16.04 -0.82 -21.10
C SER A 341 15.56 -1.93 -20.18
N GLU A 342 16.35 -2.19 -19.16
CA GLU A 342 15.99 -3.07 -18.05
C GLU A 342 15.17 -2.28 -17.02
N GLY A 343 14.27 -2.97 -16.36
CA GLY A 343 13.50 -2.49 -15.23
C GLY A 343 13.34 -3.61 -14.22
N PHE A 344 12.87 -3.27 -13.03
CA PHE A 344 12.59 -4.25 -11.98
C PHE A 344 11.42 -3.81 -11.11
N ARG A 345 10.85 -4.76 -10.38
CA ARG A 345 9.97 -4.54 -9.25
C ARG A 345 10.53 -5.31 -8.07
N ALA A 346 10.88 -4.62 -7.00
CA ALA A 346 11.40 -5.26 -5.80
C ALA A 346 10.42 -6.32 -5.27
N GLY A 347 10.97 -7.41 -4.76
CA GLY A 347 10.22 -8.40 -4.02
C GLY A 347 9.73 -7.85 -2.67
N PHE A 348 8.91 -8.66 -1.99
CA PHE A 348 8.34 -8.31 -0.70
C PHE A 348 8.28 -9.55 0.20
N LEU A 349 7.83 -9.38 1.44
CA LEU A 349 7.66 -10.46 2.40
C LEU A 349 6.37 -11.24 2.15
N ASN A 350 6.44 -12.56 2.22
CA ASN A 350 5.29 -13.44 2.17
C ASN A 350 4.62 -13.56 3.54
N ARG A 351 3.29 -13.62 3.53
CA ARG A 351 2.47 -13.93 4.69
C ARG A 351 1.60 -15.16 4.39
N PRO A 352 1.86 -16.31 4.96
CA PRO A 352 2.90 -16.68 5.93
C PRO A 352 4.18 -17.16 5.24
N GLY A 353 5.30 -16.52 5.54
CA GLY A 353 6.60 -17.04 5.16
C GLY A 353 7.00 -18.29 5.97
N GLY A 354 7.69 -19.24 5.32
CA GLY A 354 8.15 -20.46 5.98
C GLY A 354 7.10 -21.55 6.21
N TYR A 355 5.82 -21.30 5.90
CA TYR A 355 4.77 -22.30 5.99
C TYR A 355 5.01 -23.45 5.00
N THR A 356 5.02 -24.68 5.49
CA THR A 356 5.18 -25.87 4.65
C THR A 356 3.82 -26.56 4.45
N SER A 357 3.52 -26.90 3.21
CA SER A 357 2.29 -27.64 2.85
C SER A 357 2.19 -28.96 3.60
N LYS A 358 0.97 -29.45 3.84
CA LYS A 358 0.72 -30.68 4.62
C LYS A 358 1.38 -31.93 4.03
N ASP A 359 1.63 -31.94 2.72
CA ASP A 359 2.35 -33.00 2.03
C ASP A 359 3.88 -32.85 2.04
N GLY A 360 4.38 -31.73 2.58
CA GLY A 360 5.80 -31.42 2.67
C GLY A 360 6.48 -31.10 1.34
N LEU A 361 5.71 -30.92 0.27
CA LEU A 361 6.25 -30.73 -1.09
C LEU A 361 6.61 -29.27 -1.38
N TYR A 362 6.05 -28.32 -0.63
CA TYR A 362 6.25 -26.90 -0.86
C TYR A 362 6.37 -26.15 0.47
N THR A 363 7.35 -25.25 0.53
CA THR A 363 7.50 -24.29 1.62
C THR A 363 7.41 -22.89 1.04
N VAL A 364 6.53 -22.06 1.58
CA VAL A 364 6.42 -20.65 1.20
C VAL A 364 7.72 -19.93 1.57
N PRO A 365 8.44 -19.32 0.64
CA PRO A 365 9.62 -18.53 0.98
C PRO A 365 9.22 -17.34 1.87
N TYR A 366 10.12 -16.85 2.69
CA TYR A 366 9.87 -15.66 3.51
C TYR A 366 9.74 -14.40 2.65
N GLN A 367 10.54 -14.33 1.61
CA GLN A 367 10.57 -13.24 0.66
C GLN A 367 10.32 -13.81 -0.74
N PHE A 368 9.61 -13.09 -1.59
CA PHE A 368 9.56 -13.40 -3.02
C PHE A 368 10.57 -12.54 -3.77
N ASP A 369 11.07 -13.10 -4.88
CA ASP A 369 12.14 -12.49 -5.65
C ASP A 369 11.69 -11.22 -6.38
N THR A 370 12.67 -10.43 -6.79
CA THR A 370 12.48 -9.28 -7.68
C THR A 370 12.00 -9.74 -9.05
N ASP A 371 11.00 -9.07 -9.61
CA ASP A 371 10.59 -9.26 -11.00
C ASP A 371 11.47 -8.41 -11.92
N ASP A 372 12.03 -9.02 -12.93
CA ASP A 372 12.81 -8.36 -13.97
C ASP A 372 11.96 -8.06 -15.20
N MET A 373 12.18 -6.91 -15.80
CA MET A 373 11.47 -6.46 -16.99
C MET A 373 12.43 -5.94 -18.05
N MET A 374 12.17 -6.28 -19.30
CA MET A 374 12.89 -5.75 -20.46
C MET A 374 11.90 -4.96 -21.35
N ASN A 375 12.22 -3.70 -21.62
CA ASN A 375 11.44 -2.81 -22.50
C ASN A 375 12.22 -2.61 -23.82
N TYR A 376 11.46 -2.59 -24.94
CA TYR A 376 11.98 -2.40 -26.29
C TYR A 376 11.28 -1.26 -27.00
#